data_09d3d3d4c92a448a0c6d105a632c9792
#
_entry.id   09d3d3d4c92a448a0c6d105a632c9792
#
_cell.length_a   1.000
_cell.length_b   1.000
_cell.length_c   1.000
_cell.angle_alpha   90.00
_cell.angle_beta   90.00
_cell.angle_gamma   90.00
#
_symmetry.space_group_name_H-M   'P 1'
#
loop_
_entity.id
_entity.type
_entity.pdbx_description
1 polymer ?
#
loop_
_entity_poly.entity_id
_entity_poly.type
_entity_poly.pdbx_seq_one_letter_code
_entity_poly.pdbx_strand_id
1 'polypeptide(L)'
;MFIGASTANGGIGGVSVYQVNDEERWVRTGNLVPFDGQPGGGFGTSMVIDENVALVGAPGVAGRTGRIYRYERDANRNWTSATKLGASDIAAGDRFGNVIAMNGDVVVVGLPGDDFSAGTAVVMTRADFGWSTEKILSPIANYPMVTGTDGGIDCLNGMAGSFPCDSVDLISYLPVHEMGGVRGLSTNDAWGWTDPDSGRDYAIIGMRDRASFVDVTDPYNPVYIGILMKTEGASTSSWRDMKVRNNWVYIVSDGAGQHGMQVFNLER
;
A
#
# COMPACT_ATOMS: atom_id res chain seq x y z
N MET A 1 22.36 -23.88 8.58
CA MET A 1 22.06 -23.18 7.31
C MET A 1 20.62 -23.44 6.91
N PHE A 2 19.93 -22.43 6.40
CA PHE A 2 18.55 -22.54 5.91
C PHE A 2 18.53 -22.14 4.44
N ILE A 3 17.78 -22.87 3.62
CA ILE A 3 17.65 -22.59 2.19
C ILE A 3 16.16 -22.55 1.85
N GLY A 4 15.69 -21.37 1.44
CA GLY A 4 14.33 -21.17 0.97
C GLY A 4 14.15 -21.59 -0.49
N ALA A 5 13.02 -22.21 -0.80
CA ALA A 5 12.62 -22.63 -2.14
C ALA A 5 11.17 -22.21 -2.37
N SER A 6 10.94 -20.91 -2.56
CA SER A 6 9.61 -20.29 -2.59
C SER A 6 8.71 -20.76 -3.75
N THR A 7 9.29 -21.30 -4.82
CA THR A 7 8.55 -21.81 -5.99
C THR A 7 8.29 -23.33 -5.93
N ALA A 8 8.86 -24.04 -4.95
CA ALA A 8 8.67 -25.49 -4.80
C ALA A 8 7.18 -25.83 -4.55
N ASN A 9 6.80 -27.09 -4.88
CA ASN A 9 5.46 -27.62 -4.63
C ASN A 9 4.32 -26.76 -5.20
N GLY A 10 4.44 -26.32 -6.46
CA GLY A 10 3.43 -25.48 -7.10
C GLY A 10 3.37 -24.06 -6.53
N GLY A 11 4.51 -23.57 -6.00
CA GLY A 11 4.59 -22.24 -5.43
C GLY A 11 4.11 -22.14 -3.96
N ILE A 12 3.79 -23.27 -3.31
CA ILE A 12 3.57 -23.27 -1.86
C ILE A 12 4.84 -22.82 -1.16
N GLY A 13 5.98 -23.34 -1.63
CA GLY A 13 7.29 -23.06 -1.08
C GLY A 13 7.69 -24.02 0.04
N GLY A 14 8.91 -23.85 0.53
CA GLY A 14 9.50 -24.63 1.62
C GLY A 14 10.86 -24.09 2.02
N VAL A 15 11.33 -24.48 3.21
CA VAL A 15 12.69 -24.16 3.67
C VAL A 15 13.37 -25.47 4.10
N SER A 16 14.54 -25.76 3.55
CA SER A 16 15.37 -26.87 3.96
C SER A 16 16.37 -26.44 5.04
N VAL A 17 16.49 -27.24 6.08
CA VAL A 17 17.41 -27.00 7.21
C VAL A 17 18.59 -27.95 7.10
N TYR A 18 19.79 -27.40 7.18
CA TYR A 18 21.06 -28.16 7.11
C TYR A 18 21.90 -27.88 8.35
N GLN A 19 22.63 -28.88 8.80
CA GLN A 19 23.65 -28.81 9.85
C GLN A 19 24.96 -29.42 9.37
N VAL A 20 26.06 -28.97 9.94
CA VAL A 20 27.36 -29.61 9.72
C VAL A 20 27.43 -30.83 10.61
N ASN A 21 27.79 -31.99 10.04
CA ASN A 21 28.05 -33.22 10.79
C ASN A 21 29.50 -33.30 11.29
N ASP A 22 29.85 -34.36 12.01
CA ASP A 22 31.20 -34.59 12.56
C ASP A 22 32.29 -34.72 11.49
N GLU A 23 31.91 -35.00 10.22
CA GLU A 23 32.79 -35.07 9.07
C GLU A 23 32.89 -33.74 8.30
N GLU A 24 32.49 -32.62 8.94
CA GLU A 24 32.47 -31.27 8.39
C GLU A 24 31.61 -31.11 7.11
N ARG A 25 30.66 -32.02 6.88
CA ARG A 25 29.75 -31.97 5.72
C ARG A 25 28.38 -31.41 6.09
N TRP A 26 27.81 -30.62 5.20
CA TRP A 26 26.44 -30.16 5.32
C TRP A 26 25.45 -31.29 5.05
N VAL A 27 24.66 -31.67 6.06
CA VAL A 27 23.60 -32.67 5.95
C VAL A 27 22.26 -32.04 6.21
N ARG A 28 21.26 -32.45 5.44
CA ARG A 28 19.88 -31.98 5.64
C ARG A 28 19.28 -32.62 6.89
N THR A 29 18.84 -31.82 7.84
CA THR A 29 18.34 -32.31 9.12
C THR A 29 16.83 -32.05 9.28
N GLY A 30 16.19 -31.26 8.40
CA GLY A 30 14.77 -31.00 8.49
C GLY A 30 14.25 -30.04 7.41
N ASN A 31 12.99 -29.74 7.53
CA ASN A 31 12.28 -28.76 6.70
C ASN A 31 11.37 -27.90 7.56
N LEU A 32 11.18 -26.63 7.13
CA LEU A 32 10.04 -25.84 7.54
C LEU A 32 9.04 -25.79 6.38
N VAL A 33 7.78 -26.05 6.66
CA VAL A 33 6.68 -26.01 5.71
C VAL A 33 5.52 -25.25 6.34
N PRO A 34 4.77 -24.47 5.57
CA PRO A 34 3.60 -23.77 6.10
C PRO A 34 2.51 -24.78 6.42
N PHE A 35 1.88 -24.69 7.60
CA PHE A 35 0.85 -25.63 8.04
C PHE A 35 -0.48 -25.51 7.29
N ASP A 36 -0.67 -24.43 6.54
CA ASP A 36 -1.84 -24.14 5.70
C ASP A 36 -1.42 -23.56 4.34
N GLY A 37 -0.31 -24.07 3.79
CA GLY A 37 0.28 -23.58 2.55
C GLY A 37 -0.69 -23.58 1.37
N GLN A 38 -0.63 -22.54 0.56
CA GLN A 38 -1.44 -22.36 -0.64
C GLN A 38 -0.56 -22.25 -1.87
N PRO A 39 -0.99 -22.78 -3.02
CA PRO A 39 -0.28 -22.60 -4.29
C PRO A 39 -0.05 -21.10 -4.57
N GLY A 40 1.17 -20.76 -4.99
CA GLY A 40 1.57 -19.37 -5.20
C GLY A 40 1.86 -18.58 -3.93
N GLY A 41 1.78 -19.20 -2.74
CA GLY A 41 2.01 -18.55 -1.45
C GLY A 41 3.45 -18.05 -1.24
N GLY A 42 4.43 -18.72 -1.87
CA GLY A 42 5.82 -18.29 -1.86
C GLY A 42 6.51 -18.40 -0.49
N PHE A 43 6.16 -19.39 0.32
CA PHE A 43 6.81 -19.63 1.61
C PHE A 43 8.31 -19.86 1.43
N GLY A 44 9.13 -19.15 2.21
CA GLY A 44 10.58 -19.17 2.06
C GLY A 44 11.13 -18.11 1.11
N THR A 45 10.30 -17.15 0.65
CA THR A 45 10.77 -15.98 -0.13
C THR A 45 11.76 -15.14 0.67
N SER A 46 11.50 -14.95 1.95
CA SER A 46 12.39 -14.29 2.90
C SER A 46 12.41 -15.07 4.21
N MET A 47 13.49 -14.96 4.95
CA MET A 47 13.58 -15.58 6.26
C MET A 47 14.63 -14.91 7.12
N VAL A 48 14.43 -14.94 8.42
CA VAL A 48 15.41 -14.56 9.43
C VAL A 48 15.34 -15.55 10.58
N ILE A 49 16.49 -15.91 11.11
CA ILE A 49 16.62 -16.85 12.22
C ILE A 49 17.45 -16.19 13.30
N ASP A 50 16.92 -16.18 14.50
CA ASP A 50 17.62 -15.75 15.70
C ASP A 50 17.44 -16.81 16.78
N GLU A 51 18.54 -17.41 17.22
CA GLU A 51 18.61 -18.50 18.20
C GLU A 51 17.53 -19.60 18.00
N ASN A 52 16.41 -19.49 18.71
CA ASN A 52 15.32 -20.46 18.75
C ASN A 52 14.05 -19.99 18.01
N VAL A 53 14.12 -18.88 17.29
CA VAL A 53 13.01 -18.33 16.52
C VAL A 53 13.41 -18.24 15.05
N ALA A 54 12.56 -18.74 14.17
CA ALA A 54 12.65 -18.52 12.73
C ALA A 54 11.37 -17.84 12.23
N LEU A 55 11.55 -16.75 11.50
CA LEU A 55 10.45 -16.06 10.80
C LEU A 55 10.63 -16.30 9.30
N VAL A 56 9.58 -16.82 8.66
CA VAL A 56 9.60 -17.17 7.24
C VAL A 56 8.45 -16.47 6.52
N GLY A 57 8.78 -15.70 5.52
CA GLY A 57 7.81 -14.95 4.71
C GLY A 57 7.16 -15.80 3.63
N ALA A 58 5.87 -15.55 3.43
CA ALA A 58 5.03 -16.10 2.36
C ALA A 58 4.19 -14.96 1.75
N PRO A 59 4.77 -14.12 0.90
CA PRO A 59 4.14 -12.88 0.43
C PRO A 59 2.98 -13.11 -0.55
N GLY A 60 2.82 -14.31 -1.09
CA GLY A 60 1.78 -14.65 -2.05
C GLY A 60 0.46 -15.14 -1.44
N VAL A 61 0.41 -15.49 -0.15
CA VAL A 61 -0.81 -16.03 0.47
C VAL A 61 -1.91 -14.98 0.59
N ALA A 62 -3.16 -15.44 0.69
CA ALA A 62 -4.36 -14.63 0.88
C ALA A 62 -4.50 -13.47 -0.14
N GLY A 63 -4.43 -13.80 -1.44
CA GLY A 63 -4.54 -12.78 -2.50
C GLY A 63 -3.35 -11.83 -2.53
N ARG A 64 -2.16 -12.31 -2.14
CA ARG A 64 -0.91 -11.53 -2.04
C ARG A 64 -0.95 -10.48 -0.90
N THR A 65 -1.82 -10.63 0.07
CA THR A 65 -1.73 -9.87 1.34
C THR A 65 -0.40 -10.19 2.03
N GLY A 66 -0.02 -11.46 2.00
CA GLY A 66 1.20 -11.95 2.61
C GLY A 66 1.05 -12.32 4.09
N ARG A 67 1.94 -13.14 4.57
CA ARG A 67 2.04 -13.56 5.98
C ARG A 67 3.48 -13.92 6.32
N ILE A 68 3.79 -13.91 7.60
CA ILE A 68 5.02 -14.46 8.17
C ILE A 68 4.64 -15.65 9.05
N TYR A 69 5.32 -16.76 8.86
CA TYR A 69 5.19 -17.93 9.70
C TYR A 69 6.32 -17.94 10.73
N ARG A 70 5.96 -18.04 11.99
CA ARG A 70 6.89 -18.13 13.09
C ARG A 70 7.06 -19.59 13.49
N TYR A 71 8.30 -20.02 13.62
CA TYR A 71 8.72 -21.32 14.13
C TYR A 71 9.54 -21.12 15.37
N GLU A 72 9.42 -22.05 16.30
CA GLU A 72 10.23 -22.10 17.51
C GLU A 72 10.99 -23.41 17.57
N ARG A 73 12.15 -23.37 18.19
CA ARG A 73 12.93 -24.55 18.49
C ARG A 73 12.53 -25.12 19.84
N ASP A 74 12.12 -26.39 19.84
CA ASP A 74 11.79 -27.10 21.07
C ASP A 74 13.04 -27.51 21.86
N ALA A 75 12.86 -28.10 23.05
CA ALA A 75 13.93 -28.59 23.92
C ALA A 75 14.80 -29.69 23.24
N ASN A 76 14.25 -30.40 22.26
CA ASN A 76 14.96 -31.41 21.46
C ASN A 76 15.62 -30.81 20.21
N ARG A 77 15.61 -29.47 20.09
CA ARG A 77 16.17 -28.71 18.96
C ARG A 77 15.42 -28.90 17.64
N ASN A 78 14.20 -29.41 17.66
CA ASN A 78 13.36 -29.49 16.47
C ASN A 78 12.61 -28.17 16.27
N TRP A 79 12.38 -27.80 15.01
CA TRP A 79 11.58 -26.64 14.66
C TRP A 79 10.09 -27.01 14.64
N THR A 80 9.30 -26.34 15.43
CA THR A 80 7.85 -26.51 15.52
C THR A 80 7.15 -25.23 15.08
N SER A 81 6.06 -25.35 14.31
CA SER A 81 5.27 -24.21 13.88
C SER A 81 4.44 -23.68 15.05
N ALA A 82 4.56 -22.39 15.36
CA ALA A 82 3.87 -21.77 16.47
C ALA A 82 2.68 -20.88 16.02
N THR A 83 2.94 -19.85 15.20
CA THR A 83 1.93 -18.84 14.84
C THR A 83 2.16 -18.25 13.45
N LYS A 84 1.15 -17.48 12.99
CA LYS A 84 1.31 -16.55 11.88
C LYS A 84 1.34 -15.12 12.40
N LEU A 85 2.23 -14.31 11.83
CA LEU A 85 2.27 -12.88 12.08
C LEU A 85 1.65 -12.15 10.88
N GLY A 86 0.93 -11.09 11.19
CA GLY A 86 0.40 -10.10 10.27
C GLY A 86 0.49 -8.75 10.93
N ALA A 87 0.20 -7.69 10.21
CA ALA A 87 0.02 -6.35 10.75
C ALA A 87 -1.43 -5.93 10.58
N SER A 88 -1.87 -4.92 11.34
CA SER A 88 -3.08 -4.17 11.00
C SER A 88 -2.88 -3.47 9.66
N ASP A 89 -3.93 -3.13 8.97
CA ASP A 89 -3.91 -2.33 7.73
C ASP A 89 -3.15 -2.94 6.53
N ILE A 90 -2.93 -4.26 6.52
CA ILE A 90 -2.41 -4.95 5.33
C ILE A 90 -3.56 -5.44 4.45
N ALA A 91 -3.48 -5.14 3.15
CA ALA A 91 -4.48 -5.44 2.14
C ALA A 91 -4.00 -6.46 1.11
N ALA A 92 -4.92 -6.92 0.25
CA ALA A 92 -4.56 -7.76 -0.88
C ALA A 92 -3.62 -7.02 -1.85
N GLY A 93 -2.52 -7.67 -2.21
CA GLY A 93 -1.48 -7.09 -3.07
C GLY A 93 -0.25 -6.56 -2.34
N ASP A 94 -0.31 -6.28 -1.04
CA ASP A 94 0.77 -5.62 -0.27
C ASP A 94 2.02 -6.47 -0.11
N ARG A 95 1.86 -7.81 -0.13
CA ARG A 95 2.97 -8.78 -0.04
C ARG A 95 3.75 -8.67 1.27
N PHE A 96 3.06 -8.57 2.39
CA PHE A 96 3.69 -8.61 3.72
C PHE A 96 4.59 -9.84 3.87
N GLY A 97 5.82 -9.63 4.37
CA GLY A 97 6.81 -10.69 4.49
C GLY A 97 7.62 -10.95 3.22
N ASN A 98 7.58 -10.04 2.24
CA ASN A 98 8.45 -10.14 1.06
C ASN A 98 9.94 -9.98 1.41
N VAL A 99 10.24 -9.15 2.39
CA VAL A 99 11.56 -8.97 3.01
C VAL A 99 11.37 -8.93 4.52
N ILE A 100 12.26 -9.57 5.26
CA ILE A 100 12.27 -9.59 6.73
C ILE A 100 13.70 -9.36 7.20
N ALA A 101 13.85 -8.46 8.18
CA ALA A 101 15.09 -8.29 8.94
C ALA A 101 14.76 -8.29 10.42
N MET A 102 15.63 -8.86 11.25
CA MET A 102 15.46 -8.95 12.71
C MET A 102 16.75 -8.65 13.43
N ASN A 103 16.65 -7.95 14.54
CA ASN A 103 17.74 -7.72 15.47
C ASN A 103 17.15 -7.77 16.89
N GLY A 104 17.41 -8.87 17.59
CA GLY A 104 16.83 -9.13 18.91
C GLY A 104 15.29 -9.14 18.82
N ASP A 105 14.65 -8.27 19.60
CA ASP A 105 13.21 -8.19 19.71
C ASP A 105 12.55 -7.28 18.66
N VAL A 106 13.32 -6.71 17.74
CA VAL A 106 12.80 -5.84 16.68
C VAL A 106 12.84 -6.54 15.33
N VAL A 107 11.71 -6.53 14.63
CA VAL A 107 11.57 -7.04 13.26
C VAL A 107 11.11 -5.92 12.34
N VAL A 108 11.72 -5.82 11.17
CA VAL A 108 11.28 -4.94 10.08
C VAL A 108 10.81 -5.80 8.93
N VAL A 109 9.61 -5.54 8.46
CA VAL A 109 8.94 -6.31 7.39
C VAL A 109 8.61 -5.39 6.24
N GLY A 110 9.04 -5.74 5.03
CA GLY A 110 8.73 -4.99 3.82
C GLY A 110 7.43 -5.46 3.15
N LEU A 111 6.68 -4.48 2.65
CA LEU A 111 5.43 -4.60 1.91
C LEU A 111 5.55 -3.85 0.58
N PRO A 112 6.19 -4.42 -0.44
CA PRO A 112 6.48 -3.69 -1.68
C PRO A 112 5.23 -3.39 -2.54
N GLY A 113 4.11 -4.03 -2.26
CA GLY A 113 2.84 -3.80 -2.97
C GLY A 113 1.94 -2.76 -2.32
N ASP A 114 2.22 -2.36 -1.09
CA ASP A 114 1.43 -1.40 -0.34
C ASP A 114 1.45 -0.01 -1.00
N ASP A 115 0.42 0.78 -0.72
CA ASP A 115 0.28 2.14 -1.23
C ASP A 115 0.46 2.24 -2.77
N PHE A 116 -0.23 1.35 -3.52
CA PHE A 116 -0.12 1.26 -4.99
C PHE A 116 1.32 1.01 -5.48
N SER A 117 2.06 0.18 -4.77
CA SER A 117 3.46 -0.18 -5.03
C SER A 117 4.47 0.94 -4.74
N ALA A 118 4.12 1.93 -3.96
CA ALA A 118 5.10 2.84 -3.35
C ALA A 118 5.94 2.11 -2.30
N GLY A 119 5.32 1.09 -1.70
CA GLY A 119 5.93 0.23 -0.71
C GLY A 119 5.90 0.83 0.69
N THR A 120 5.95 -0.05 1.67
CA THR A 120 5.94 0.32 3.10
C THR A 120 6.82 -0.66 3.86
N ALA A 121 7.34 -0.24 4.99
CA ALA A 121 7.98 -1.12 5.97
C ALA A 121 7.25 -1.02 7.31
N VAL A 122 6.96 -2.17 7.90
CA VAL A 122 6.35 -2.28 9.22
C VAL A 122 7.41 -2.68 10.22
N VAL A 123 7.53 -1.91 11.30
CA VAL A 123 8.37 -2.24 12.45
C VAL A 123 7.50 -2.90 13.50
N MET A 124 7.91 -4.09 13.93
CA MET A 124 7.22 -4.87 14.96
C MET A 124 8.19 -5.15 16.11
N THR A 125 7.70 -5.09 17.33
CA THR A 125 8.47 -5.45 18.52
C THR A 125 7.88 -6.68 19.20
N ARG A 126 8.75 -7.53 19.72
CA ARG A 126 8.38 -8.72 20.48
C ARG A 126 7.77 -8.30 21.80
N ALA A 127 6.59 -8.84 22.11
CA ALA A 127 5.89 -8.68 23.38
C ALA A 127 5.70 -10.06 24.03
N ASP A 128 5.27 -10.09 25.30
CA ASP A 128 5.08 -11.32 26.08
C ASP A 128 4.17 -12.35 25.41
N PHE A 129 3.21 -11.90 24.60
CA PHE A 129 2.23 -12.76 23.92
C PHE A 129 2.33 -12.72 22.38
N GLY A 130 3.45 -12.24 21.82
CA GLY A 130 3.63 -12.20 20.35
C GLY A 130 4.41 -10.99 19.86
N TRP A 131 4.05 -10.52 18.67
CA TRP A 131 4.66 -9.35 18.03
C TRP A 131 3.60 -8.26 17.87
N SER A 132 3.91 -7.04 18.26
CA SER A 132 3.05 -5.88 18.05
C SER A 132 3.63 -4.98 16.97
N THR A 133 2.77 -4.40 16.13
CA THR A 133 3.18 -3.36 15.19
C THR A 133 3.38 -2.05 15.93
N GLU A 134 4.58 -1.46 15.83
CA GLU A 134 4.88 -0.20 16.49
C GLU A 134 4.90 0.99 15.53
N LYS A 135 5.35 0.76 14.30
CA LYS A 135 5.51 1.85 13.34
C LYS A 135 5.37 1.37 11.90
N ILE A 136 4.66 2.16 11.11
CA ILE A 136 4.60 2.04 9.66
C ILE A 136 5.51 3.11 9.06
N LEU A 137 6.47 2.71 8.22
CA LEU A 137 7.39 3.58 7.51
C LEU A 137 6.98 3.63 6.05
N SER A 138 6.36 4.72 5.61
CA SER A 138 5.98 4.94 4.22
C SER A 138 6.91 5.96 3.57
N PRO A 139 7.32 5.76 2.31
CA PRO A 139 8.09 6.74 1.54
C PRO A 139 7.24 7.92 1.06
N ILE A 140 5.90 7.84 1.21
CA ILE A 140 5.00 8.87 0.71
C ILE A 140 5.08 10.11 1.61
N ALA A 141 5.44 11.24 1.01
CA ALA A 141 5.42 12.52 1.68
C ALA A 141 3.97 12.90 2.05
N ASN A 142 3.77 13.26 3.32
CA ASN A 142 2.49 13.74 3.80
C ASN A 142 2.56 15.28 3.94
N TYR A 143 2.16 15.98 2.89
CA TYR A 143 2.04 17.43 2.93
C TYR A 143 0.79 17.82 3.72
N PRO A 144 0.89 18.80 4.64
CA PRO A 144 -0.28 19.27 5.38
C PRO A 144 -1.28 19.98 4.44
N MET A 145 -2.56 19.85 4.76
CA MET A 145 -3.59 20.63 4.07
C MET A 145 -3.35 22.14 4.28
N VAL A 146 -3.56 22.91 3.23
CA VAL A 146 -3.50 24.37 3.26
C VAL A 146 -4.87 24.92 2.90
N THR A 147 -5.54 25.59 3.83
CA THR A 147 -6.85 26.23 3.62
C THR A 147 -6.98 27.46 4.50
N GLY A 148 -7.96 28.33 4.20
CA GLY A 148 -8.30 29.49 5.02
C GLY A 148 -7.25 30.61 5.03
N THR A 149 -6.27 30.55 4.15
CA THR A 149 -5.21 31.57 4.08
C THR A 149 -5.69 32.71 3.20
N ASP A 150 -6.04 33.84 3.80
CA ASP A 150 -6.44 35.06 3.07
C ASP A 150 -5.28 35.56 2.21
N GLY A 151 -5.50 35.62 0.89
CA GLY A 151 -4.47 35.98 -0.10
C GLY A 151 -3.55 34.84 -0.52
N GLY A 152 -3.64 33.67 0.11
CA GLY A 152 -2.75 32.53 -0.19
C GLY A 152 -1.39 32.58 0.53
N ILE A 153 -0.47 31.74 0.09
CA ILE A 153 0.92 31.71 0.57
C ILE A 153 1.81 32.18 -0.59
N ASP A 154 2.46 33.31 -0.40
CA ASP A 154 3.35 33.90 -1.42
C ASP A 154 4.52 32.96 -1.78
N CYS A 155 4.86 32.94 -3.06
CA CYS A 155 6.04 32.25 -3.55
C CYS A 155 7.30 33.07 -3.27
N LEU A 156 7.97 32.81 -2.16
CA LEU A 156 9.17 33.50 -1.75
C LEU A 156 10.40 32.60 -1.84
N ASN A 157 11.44 33.05 -2.54
CA ASN A 157 12.68 32.28 -2.70
C ASN A 157 12.49 30.86 -3.26
N GLY A 158 11.51 30.67 -4.15
CA GLY A 158 11.20 29.40 -4.77
C GLY A 158 10.35 28.44 -3.92
N MET A 159 9.75 28.93 -2.85
CA MET A 159 8.90 28.15 -1.94
C MET A 159 7.63 28.92 -1.56
N ALA A 160 6.48 28.24 -1.61
CA ALA A 160 5.22 28.66 -0.99
C ALA A 160 4.94 27.72 0.18
N GLY A 161 5.34 28.11 1.40
CA GLY A 161 5.35 27.21 2.55
C GLY A 161 6.25 26.00 2.34
N SER A 162 5.69 24.80 2.30
CA SER A 162 6.41 23.54 2.05
C SER A 162 6.47 23.15 0.57
N PHE A 163 5.89 23.94 -0.32
CA PHE A 163 5.76 23.60 -1.75
C PHE A 163 6.74 24.40 -2.60
N PRO A 164 7.53 23.74 -3.47
CA PRO A 164 8.33 24.45 -4.47
C PRO A 164 7.43 25.24 -5.42
N CYS A 165 7.83 26.45 -5.75
CA CYS A 165 7.09 27.33 -6.64
C CYS A 165 8.03 28.17 -7.52
N ASP A 166 7.49 28.70 -8.62
CA ASP A 166 8.16 29.67 -9.45
C ASP A 166 7.14 30.73 -9.91
N SER A 167 7.19 31.88 -9.24
CA SER A 167 6.38 33.06 -9.58
C SER A 167 4.85 32.85 -9.54
N VAL A 168 4.37 31.86 -8.79
CA VAL A 168 2.95 31.59 -8.52
C VAL A 168 2.73 31.29 -7.05
N ASP A 169 1.71 31.88 -6.46
CA ASP A 169 1.35 31.71 -5.08
C ASP A 169 0.47 30.48 -4.88
N LEU A 170 0.54 29.86 -3.71
CA LEU A 170 -0.31 28.74 -3.33
C LEU A 170 -1.55 29.25 -2.60
N ILE A 171 -2.72 29.08 -3.17
CA ILE A 171 -3.99 29.47 -2.53
C ILE A 171 -4.47 28.43 -1.55
N SER A 172 -4.54 27.18 -1.99
CA SER A 172 -4.93 26.06 -1.13
C SER A 172 -4.28 24.77 -1.61
N TYR A 173 -4.21 23.78 -0.72
CA TYR A 173 -3.77 22.42 -1.03
C TYR A 173 -4.59 21.41 -0.23
N LEU A 174 -5.22 20.49 -0.95
CA LEU A 174 -5.88 19.33 -0.37
C LEU A 174 -5.06 18.08 -0.68
N PRO A 175 -4.52 17.39 0.34
CA PRO A 175 -3.92 16.08 0.13
C PRO A 175 -4.98 15.05 -0.30
N VAL A 176 -4.53 14.00 -0.98
CA VAL A 176 -5.41 12.98 -1.58
C VAL A 176 -6.43 12.39 -0.60
N HIS A 177 -6.04 12.20 0.67
CA HIS A 177 -6.93 11.66 1.69
C HIS A 177 -8.06 12.61 2.10
N GLU A 178 -7.87 13.92 1.96
CA GLU A 178 -8.91 14.92 2.18
C GLU A 178 -9.88 15.04 0.98
N MET A 179 -9.53 14.44 -0.14
CA MET A 179 -10.38 14.36 -1.34
C MET A 179 -11.02 12.98 -1.52
N GLY A 180 -11.19 12.20 -0.46
CA GLY A 180 -11.79 10.86 -0.50
C GLY A 180 -10.88 9.78 -1.09
N GLY A 181 -9.59 10.05 -1.25
CA GLY A 181 -8.58 9.07 -1.62
C GLY A 181 -8.02 8.33 -0.40
N VAL A 182 -7.10 7.42 -0.67
CA VAL A 182 -6.34 6.69 0.35
C VAL A 182 -4.85 6.94 0.14
N ARG A 183 -4.03 6.64 1.15
CA ARG A 183 -2.58 6.79 1.07
C ARG A 183 -2.04 6.04 -0.17
N GLY A 184 -1.08 6.63 -0.86
CA GLY A 184 -0.47 6.08 -2.06
C GLY A 184 -1.29 6.22 -3.34
N LEU A 185 -2.52 6.66 -3.25
CA LEU A 185 -3.32 6.96 -4.42
C LEU A 185 -2.83 8.25 -5.07
N SER A 186 -2.54 8.21 -6.37
CA SER A 186 -2.14 9.38 -7.15
C SER A 186 -3.31 9.93 -7.94
N THR A 187 -3.30 11.25 -8.13
CA THR A 187 -4.13 11.95 -9.10
C THR A 187 -3.47 11.94 -10.48
N ASN A 188 -4.25 12.12 -11.56
CA ASN A 188 -3.70 12.19 -12.91
C ASN A 188 -4.30 13.30 -13.77
N ASP A 189 -5.63 13.38 -13.89
CA ASP A 189 -6.32 14.38 -14.70
C ASP A 189 -7.29 15.19 -13.84
N ALA A 190 -7.66 16.37 -14.29
CA ALA A 190 -8.67 17.20 -13.64
C ALA A 190 -9.49 17.97 -14.67
N TRP A 191 -10.75 18.21 -14.33
CA TRP A 191 -11.67 19.03 -15.12
C TRP A 191 -12.48 19.96 -14.22
N GLY A 192 -12.83 21.15 -14.71
CA GLY A 192 -13.68 22.09 -14.02
C GLY A 192 -15.13 22.01 -14.54
N TRP A 193 -16.08 22.29 -13.65
CA TRP A 193 -17.48 22.49 -13.99
C TRP A 193 -18.08 23.59 -13.12
N THR A 194 -18.78 24.52 -13.76
CA THR A 194 -19.59 25.52 -13.04
C THR A 194 -21.05 25.09 -13.12
N ASP A 195 -21.71 24.96 -11.98
CA ASP A 195 -23.15 24.70 -11.91
C ASP A 195 -23.92 25.91 -12.46
N PRO A 196 -24.68 25.75 -13.54
CA PRO A 196 -25.39 26.87 -14.16
C PRO A 196 -26.50 27.45 -13.28
N ASP A 197 -27.03 26.67 -12.34
CA ASP A 197 -28.14 27.08 -11.50
C ASP A 197 -27.69 27.84 -10.25
N SER A 198 -26.64 27.38 -9.60
CA SER A 198 -26.10 27.98 -8.37
C SER A 198 -24.89 28.90 -8.61
N GLY A 199 -24.23 28.80 -9.75
CA GLY A 199 -22.99 29.52 -10.04
C GLY A 199 -21.77 29.00 -9.24
N ARG A 200 -21.87 27.83 -8.61
CA ARG A 200 -20.77 27.22 -7.85
C ARG A 200 -19.80 26.52 -8.78
N ASP A 201 -18.54 26.58 -8.42
CA ASP A 201 -17.45 25.96 -9.18
C ASP A 201 -16.99 24.65 -8.53
N TYR A 202 -16.76 23.64 -9.35
CA TYR A 202 -16.33 22.31 -8.92
C TYR A 202 -15.10 21.84 -9.69
N ALA A 203 -14.18 21.22 -8.98
CA ALA A 203 -13.10 20.46 -9.56
C ALA A 203 -13.44 18.96 -9.53
N ILE A 204 -13.25 18.29 -10.68
CA ILE A 204 -13.40 16.84 -10.84
C ILE A 204 -12.00 16.28 -11.03
N ILE A 205 -11.53 15.43 -10.11
CA ILE A 205 -10.14 15.01 -10.04
C ILE A 205 -10.07 13.50 -10.25
N GLY A 206 -9.40 13.07 -11.32
CA GLY A 206 -9.13 11.66 -11.60
C GLY A 206 -8.08 11.09 -10.68
N MET A 207 -8.36 9.91 -10.13
CA MET A 207 -7.44 9.09 -9.37
C MET A 207 -7.39 7.67 -9.97
N ARG A 208 -6.42 6.87 -9.56
CA ARG A 208 -6.21 5.53 -10.15
C ARG A 208 -7.43 4.61 -10.10
N ASP A 209 -8.31 4.76 -9.11
CA ASP A 209 -9.47 3.88 -8.88
C ASP A 209 -10.81 4.61 -8.77
N ARG A 210 -10.80 5.95 -8.81
CA ARG A 210 -11.98 6.79 -8.60
C ARG A 210 -11.85 8.16 -9.26
N ALA A 211 -12.95 8.88 -9.35
CA ALA A 211 -12.95 10.33 -9.52
C ALA A 211 -13.47 10.99 -8.25
N SER A 212 -12.85 12.10 -7.84
CA SER A 212 -13.24 12.92 -6.70
C SER A 212 -13.89 14.20 -7.17
N PHE A 213 -14.86 14.69 -6.41
CA PHE A 213 -15.57 15.94 -6.66
C PHE A 213 -15.31 16.89 -5.50
N VAL A 214 -14.82 18.07 -5.79
CA VAL A 214 -14.45 19.10 -4.81
C VAL A 214 -15.11 20.41 -5.22
N ASP A 215 -15.84 21.03 -4.31
CA ASP A 215 -16.33 22.40 -4.46
C ASP A 215 -15.16 23.37 -4.26
N VAL A 216 -14.89 24.17 -5.26
CA VAL A 216 -13.80 25.16 -5.29
C VAL A 216 -14.33 26.58 -5.48
N THR A 217 -15.63 26.81 -5.21
CA THR A 217 -16.28 28.12 -5.29
C THR A 217 -15.55 29.15 -4.42
N ASP A 218 -15.13 28.75 -3.23
CA ASP A 218 -14.14 29.46 -2.43
C ASP A 218 -12.79 28.77 -2.59
N PRO A 219 -11.86 29.31 -3.38
CA PRO A 219 -10.57 28.67 -3.63
C PRO A 219 -9.67 28.60 -2.39
N TYR A 220 -9.94 29.39 -1.34
CA TYR A 220 -9.22 29.33 -0.08
C TYR A 220 -9.72 28.21 0.84
N ASN A 221 -10.96 27.78 0.66
CA ASN A 221 -11.62 26.76 1.48
C ASN A 221 -12.30 25.71 0.59
N PRO A 222 -11.57 24.95 -0.22
CA PRO A 222 -12.15 23.90 -1.05
C PRO A 222 -12.78 22.82 -0.18
N VAL A 223 -13.93 22.29 -0.60
CA VAL A 223 -14.72 21.33 0.17
C VAL A 223 -14.89 20.04 -0.64
N TYR A 224 -14.44 18.92 -0.07
CA TYR A 224 -14.71 17.61 -0.64
C TYR A 224 -16.21 17.30 -0.62
N ILE A 225 -16.74 16.86 -1.77
CA ILE A 225 -18.17 16.56 -1.96
C ILE A 225 -18.43 15.06 -2.00
N GLY A 226 -17.61 14.28 -2.75
CA GLY A 226 -17.83 12.85 -2.90
C GLY A 226 -16.94 12.23 -3.94
N ILE A 227 -17.14 10.92 -4.15
CA ILE A 227 -16.38 10.13 -5.12
C ILE A 227 -17.29 9.32 -6.04
N LEU A 228 -16.80 9.02 -7.24
CA LEU A 228 -17.31 8.00 -8.13
C LEU A 228 -16.25 6.91 -8.30
N MET A 229 -16.52 5.73 -7.79
CA MET A 229 -15.60 4.58 -7.90
C MET A 229 -15.51 4.10 -9.34
N LYS A 230 -14.36 3.50 -9.70
CA LYS A 230 -14.21 2.77 -10.95
C LYS A 230 -15.26 1.68 -11.10
N THR A 231 -15.53 1.25 -12.32
CA THR A 231 -16.39 0.09 -12.58
C THR A 231 -15.91 -1.13 -11.79
N GLU A 232 -16.84 -1.86 -11.18
CA GLU A 232 -16.54 -3.08 -10.45
C GLU A 232 -15.81 -4.10 -11.36
N GLY A 233 -14.79 -4.76 -10.82
CA GLY A 233 -13.96 -5.70 -11.56
C GLY A 233 -12.91 -5.06 -12.49
N ALA A 234 -12.97 -3.75 -12.76
CA ALA A 234 -11.94 -3.06 -13.53
C ALA A 234 -10.63 -2.94 -12.74
N SER A 235 -9.49 -2.95 -13.42
CA SER A 235 -8.19 -2.69 -12.80
C SER A 235 -8.02 -1.22 -12.45
N THR A 236 -7.12 -0.92 -11.50
CA THR A 236 -6.68 0.46 -11.27
C THR A 236 -5.79 0.92 -12.43
N SER A 237 -5.89 2.19 -12.80
CA SER A 237 -5.07 2.77 -13.87
C SER A 237 -4.68 4.20 -13.54
N SER A 238 -3.46 4.58 -13.90
CA SER A 238 -2.98 5.96 -13.81
C SER A 238 -3.48 6.86 -14.96
N TRP A 239 -4.29 6.30 -15.85
CA TRP A 239 -4.80 6.98 -17.04
C TRP A 239 -6.33 7.08 -16.97
N ARG A 240 -6.83 7.98 -16.12
CA ARG A 240 -8.26 8.24 -15.96
C ARG A 240 -8.56 9.66 -16.41
N ASP A 241 -9.15 9.76 -17.60
CA ASP A 241 -9.52 11.03 -18.20
C ASP A 241 -10.98 11.35 -17.95
N MET A 242 -11.27 12.64 -17.83
CA MET A 242 -12.63 13.14 -17.71
C MET A 242 -12.86 14.38 -18.57
N LYS A 243 -14.07 14.46 -19.10
CA LYS A 243 -14.54 15.64 -19.82
C LYS A 243 -15.97 15.96 -19.42
N VAL A 244 -16.25 17.23 -19.29
CA VAL A 244 -17.61 17.70 -19.03
C VAL A 244 -18.21 18.33 -20.30
N ARG A 245 -19.45 17.97 -20.56
CA ARG A 245 -20.27 18.65 -21.55
C ARG A 245 -21.66 18.94 -20.97
N ASN A 246 -22.03 20.20 -20.90
CA ASN A 246 -23.20 20.65 -20.12
C ASN A 246 -23.05 20.12 -18.68
N ASN A 247 -24.08 19.49 -18.14
CA ASN A 247 -24.11 18.97 -16.76
C ASN A 247 -23.76 17.48 -16.67
N TRP A 248 -23.06 16.94 -17.66
CA TRP A 248 -22.64 15.54 -17.71
C TRP A 248 -21.13 15.40 -17.73
N VAL A 249 -20.57 14.62 -16.81
CA VAL A 249 -19.18 14.22 -16.86
C VAL A 249 -19.07 12.83 -17.51
N TYR A 250 -18.11 12.69 -18.40
CA TYR A 250 -17.74 11.45 -19.09
C TYR A 250 -16.37 11.04 -18.61
N ILE A 251 -16.24 9.85 -18.04
CA ILE A 251 -15.01 9.35 -17.42
C ILE A 251 -14.62 8.05 -18.11
N VAL A 252 -13.40 7.99 -18.64
CA VAL A 252 -12.77 6.82 -19.23
C VAL A 252 -11.49 6.49 -18.50
N SER A 253 -10.94 5.29 -18.70
CA SER A 253 -9.68 4.90 -18.07
C SER A 253 -8.94 3.91 -18.94
N ASP A 254 -7.79 4.31 -19.48
CA ASP A 254 -6.94 3.44 -20.29
C ASP A 254 -6.28 2.36 -19.42
N GLY A 255 -6.10 1.18 -20.00
CA GLY A 255 -5.46 0.06 -19.31
C GLY A 255 -6.23 -0.52 -18.12
N ALA A 256 -7.46 -0.05 -17.87
CA ALA A 256 -8.30 -0.51 -16.78
C ALA A 256 -9.13 -1.79 -17.11
N GLY A 257 -8.84 -2.44 -18.24
CA GLY A 257 -9.58 -3.63 -18.68
C GLY A 257 -11.01 -3.29 -19.09
N GLN A 258 -11.99 -3.97 -18.52
CA GLN A 258 -13.41 -3.80 -18.88
C GLN A 258 -14.06 -2.59 -18.18
N HIS A 259 -13.38 -1.46 -18.11
CA HIS A 259 -13.92 -0.26 -17.46
C HIS A 259 -15.04 0.40 -18.28
N GLY A 260 -14.86 0.53 -19.59
CA GLY A 260 -15.77 1.28 -20.43
C GLY A 260 -15.77 2.79 -20.14
N MET A 261 -16.94 3.43 -20.30
CA MET A 261 -17.15 4.85 -20.02
C MET A 261 -18.24 5.00 -18.94
N GLN A 262 -17.93 5.73 -17.88
CA GLN A 262 -18.93 6.16 -16.89
C GLN A 262 -19.47 7.53 -17.29
N VAL A 263 -20.79 7.70 -17.17
CA VAL A 263 -21.48 8.98 -17.42
C VAL A 263 -22.24 9.34 -16.16
N PHE A 264 -21.95 10.51 -15.61
CA PHE A 264 -22.52 10.97 -14.36
C PHE A 264 -23.19 12.35 -14.53
N ASN A 265 -24.38 12.52 -13.96
CA ASN A 265 -25.08 13.80 -13.94
C ASN A 265 -24.60 14.64 -12.75
N LEU A 266 -24.09 15.82 -13.01
CA LEU A 266 -23.52 16.73 -12.03
C LEU A 266 -24.55 17.54 -11.23
N GLU A 267 -25.81 17.54 -11.67
CA GLU A 267 -26.93 18.26 -11.00
C GLU A 267 -27.60 17.43 -9.88
N ARG A 268 -27.09 16.23 -9.55
CA ARG A 268 -27.78 15.31 -8.61
C ARG A 268 -26.83 14.80 -7.53
#